data_ae0732d4214660d7e65a89bd6f68b162
#
_entry.id   ae0732d4214660d7e65a89bd6f68b162
#
_cell.length_a   1.000
_cell.length_b   1.000
_cell.length_c   1.000
_cell.angle_alpha   90.00
_cell.angle_beta   90.00
_cell.angle_gamma   90.00
#
_symmetry.space_group_name_H-M   'P 1'
#
loop_
_entity.id
_entity.type
_entity.pdbx_description
1 polymer ?
#
loop_
_entity_poly.entity_id
_entity_poly.type
_entity_poly.pdbx_seq_one_letter_code
_entity_poly.pdbx_strand_id
1 'polypeptide(L)'
;MISWEHVAVRRSSGRRATPRSAEGTSLVYATAFYRVCDLDELRRMVAEVGAAELITTGPDGYPRATLLPVIWTGDVVRAHMARPNPHWAEIPDNTPALLVCAGPQAYVSPSWYPSKREHGKVVPTWNYTSVHLHGTATVHDDPEWLRDQIAALTDLNERDRSHPWQVTDAPSRFIDGQLRGIVGVEINVERVEGKAKLSQNRSSEDQNGVIDGLGRETRSGARDIADAMRVAATPAR
;
A
#
# COMPACT_ATOMS: atom_id res chain seq x y z
N MET A 1 22.02 -8.02 0.57
CA MET A 1 22.34 -7.46 1.89
C MET A 1 22.69 -6.00 1.65
N ILE A 2 21.72 -5.11 1.62
CA ILE A 2 21.90 -3.68 1.32
C ILE A 2 21.56 -2.90 2.58
N SER A 3 22.54 -2.14 3.07
CA SER A 3 22.53 -1.34 4.28
C SER A 3 21.69 -0.07 4.10
N TRP A 4 20.79 0.21 5.05
CA TRP A 4 19.88 1.36 5.08
C TRP A 4 20.47 2.60 5.79
N GLU A 5 21.75 2.85 5.62
CA GLU A 5 22.38 4.06 6.19
C GLU A 5 22.58 5.11 5.09
N HIS A 6 21.98 6.27 5.29
CA HIS A 6 22.12 7.58 4.66
C HIS A 6 20.89 8.10 3.89
N VAL A 7 19.80 8.32 4.63
CA VAL A 7 18.91 9.46 4.33
C VAL A 7 18.81 10.31 5.60
N ALA A 8 19.61 11.34 5.66
CA ALA A 8 19.58 12.29 6.78
C ALA A 8 18.39 13.25 6.66
N VAL A 9 17.26 12.88 7.24
CA VAL A 9 16.14 13.80 7.47
C VAL A 9 16.49 14.67 8.68
N ARG A 10 16.54 15.97 8.52
CA ARG A 10 16.68 16.95 9.62
C ARG A 10 15.56 16.71 10.63
N ARG A 11 15.92 16.28 11.83
CA ARG A 11 14.99 16.06 12.95
C ARG A 11 14.54 17.40 13.52
N SER A 12 13.28 17.75 13.36
CA SER A 12 12.62 18.67 14.28
C SER A 12 12.31 17.91 15.57
N SER A 13 12.74 18.43 16.71
CA SER A 13 12.62 17.82 18.02
C SER A 13 11.20 17.97 18.58
N GLY A 14 10.28 17.15 18.11
CA GLY A 14 9.00 16.88 18.75
C GLY A 14 8.87 15.38 18.88
N ARG A 15 8.67 14.87 20.10
CA ARG A 15 8.33 13.46 20.32
C ARG A 15 6.97 13.19 19.65
N ARG A 16 6.99 12.71 18.40
CA ARG A 16 5.80 12.15 17.75
C ARG A 16 5.67 10.69 18.18
N ALA A 17 4.48 10.32 18.62
CA ALA A 17 4.16 8.94 18.95
C ALA A 17 4.22 8.08 17.67
N THR A 18 4.84 6.91 17.75
CA THR A 18 4.77 5.91 16.68
C THR A 18 3.32 5.49 16.43
N PRO A 19 2.88 5.26 15.17
CA PRO A 19 1.54 4.78 14.89
C PRO A 19 1.27 3.51 15.69
N ARG A 20 0.20 3.52 16.46
CA ARG A 20 -0.19 2.34 17.25
C ARG A 20 -0.79 1.30 16.31
N SER A 21 -0.22 0.10 16.27
CA SER A 21 -0.96 -1.08 15.84
C SER A 21 -2.20 -1.20 16.73
N ALA A 22 -3.39 -1.32 16.12
CA ALA A 22 -4.67 -1.11 16.78
C ALA A 22 -4.89 -2.06 17.98
N GLU A 23 -4.70 -1.56 19.21
CA GLU A 23 -5.36 -2.05 20.41
C GLU A 23 -6.72 -1.34 20.57
N GLY A 24 -7.57 -1.46 19.59
CA GLY A 24 -8.91 -0.89 19.54
C GLY A 24 -9.78 -1.72 18.60
N THR A 25 -11.06 -1.43 18.52
CA THR A 25 -11.96 -2.10 17.57
C THR A 25 -11.41 -1.92 16.15
N SER A 26 -10.92 -3.01 15.53
CA SER A 26 -10.43 -3.00 14.14
C SER A 26 -11.58 -2.58 13.21
N LEU A 27 -11.33 -1.62 12.33
CA LEU A 27 -12.30 -1.19 11.32
C LEU A 27 -12.27 -2.13 10.10
N VAL A 28 -11.14 -2.84 9.90
CA VAL A 28 -11.03 -3.89 8.90
C VAL A 28 -11.39 -5.23 9.52
N TYR A 29 -12.46 -5.86 9.02
CA TYR A 29 -12.77 -7.23 9.44
C TYR A 29 -11.66 -8.18 9.02
N ALA A 30 -10.87 -8.61 10.00
CA ALA A 30 -9.83 -9.63 9.85
C ALA A 30 -9.84 -10.56 11.05
N THR A 31 -10.00 -11.86 10.82
CA THR A 31 -9.74 -12.86 11.85
C THR A 31 -8.25 -12.87 12.19
N ALA A 32 -7.89 -13.42 13.35
CA ALA A 32 -6.48 -13.46 13.78
C ALA A 32 -5.55 -14.11 12.73
N PHE A 33 -6.05 -15.11 11.98
CA PHE A 33 -5.27 -15.79 10.92
C PHE A 33 -4.87 -14.93 9.74
N TYR A 34 -5.59 -13.82 9.50
CA TYR A 34 -5.41 -12.98 8.31
C TYR A 34 -4.86 -11.60 8.63
N ARG A 35 -4.67 -11.30 9.92
CA ARG A 35 -4.16 -10.00 10.35
C ARG A 35 -2.65 -9.97 10.22
N VAL A 36 -2.14 -8.91 9.60
CA VAL A 36 -0.72 -8.57 9.57
C VAL A 36 -0.51 -7.47 10.61
N CYS A 37 0.37 -7.71 11.58
CA CYS A 37 0.64 -6.79 12.68
C CYS A 37 2.06 -6.20 12.63
N ASP A 38 2.97 -6.84 11.93
CA ASP A 38 4.35 -6.37 11.79
C ASP A 38 4.39 -5.13 10.89
N LEU A 39 4.89 -4.02 11.45
CA LEU A 39 4.90 -2.74 10.75
C LEU A 39 5.84 -2.72 9.54
N ASP A 40 6.95 -3.43 9.62
CA ASP A 40 7.92 -3.49 8.52
C ASP A 40 7.38 -4.35 7.38
N GLU A 41 6.62 -5.40 7.70
CA GLU A 41 5.87 -6.17 6.70
C GLU A 41 4.80 -5.31 6.02
N LEU A 42 4.02 -4.53 6.79
CA LEU A 42 3.01 -3.62 6.24
C LEU A 42 3.63 -2.54 5.34
N ARG A 43 4.80 -1.99 5.72
CA ARG A 43 5.54 -1.05 4.87
C ARG A 43 6.02 -1.69 3.57
N ARG A 44 6.52 -2.92 3.63
CA ARG A 44 6.91 -3.67 2.42
C ARG A 44 5.72 -3.89 1.50
N MET A 45 4.56 -4.31 2.04
CA MET A 45 3.34 -4.50 1.26
C MET A 45 2.91 -3.21 0.53
N VAL A 46 2.97 -2.06 1.21
CA VAL A 46 2.66 -0.76 0.59
C VAL A 46 3.69 -0.39 -0.47
N ALA A 47 4.98 -0.60 -0.19
CA ALA A 47 6.07 -0.28 -1.13
C ALA A 47 6.05 -1.16 -2.39
N GLU A 48 5.67 -2.43 -2.28
CA GLU A 48 5.53 -3.36 -3.40
C GLU A 48 4.38 -2.94 -4.34
N VAL A 49 3.28 -2.45 -3.79
CA VAL A 49 2.15 -1.93 -4.58
C VAL A 49 2.49 -0.54 -5.15
N GLY A 50 3.13 0.32 -4.36
CA GLY A 50 3.56 1.66 -4.75
C GLY A 50 2.43 2.68 -4.95
N ALA A 51 1.16 2.29 -4.78
CA ALA A 51 0.00 3.14 -4.96
C ALA A 51 -1.10 2.83 -3.94
N ALA A 52 -1.94 3.81 -3.63
CA ALA A 52 -3.09 3.65 -2.76
C ALA A 52 -4.25 4.56 -3.19
N GLU A 53 -5.48 4.11 -2.96
CA GLU A 53 -6.67 4.96 -3.09
C GLU A 53 -6.72 5.90 -1.88
N LEU A 54 -6.59 7.20 -2.11
CA LEU A 54 -6.90 8.23 -1.13
C LEU A 54 -8.41 8.42 -1.07
N ILE A 55 -9.00 8.22 0.10
CA ILE A 55 -10.42 8.36 0.32
C ILE A 55 -10.65 9.41 1.40
N THR A 56 -11.46 10.44 1.09
CA THR A 56 -11.95 11.45 2.02
C THR A 56 -13.47 11.62 1.88
N THR A 57 -14.09 12.33 2.80
CA THR A 57 -15.51 12.68 2.68
C THR A 57 -15.62 14.06 2.02
N GLY A 58 -16.33 14.13 0.91
CA GLY A 58 -16.62 15.38 0.23
C GLY A 58 -17.63 16.27 0.99
N PRO A 59 -17.75 17.54 0.63
CA PRO A 59 -18.65 18.49 1.30
C PRO A 59 -20.15 18.12 1.20
N ASP A 60 -20.49 17.30 0.23
CA ASP A 60 -21.84 16.74 0.04
C ASP A 60 -22.09 15.43 0.84
N GLY A 61 -21.10 15.01 1.65
CA GLY A 61 -21.14 13.79 2.46
C GLY A 61 -20.81 12.51 1.70
N TYR A 62 -20.59 12.56 0.39
CA TYR A 62 -20.17 11.40 -0.37
C TYR A 62 -18.65 11.22 -0.33
N PRO A 63 -18.15 9.97 -0.32
CA PRO A 63 -16.71 9.73 -0.40
C PRO A 63 -16.15 10.14 -1.76
N ARG A 64 -14.96 10.73 -1.72
CA ARG A 64 -14.09 10.94 -2.88
C ARG A 64 -12.98 9.92 -2.85
N ALA A 65 -12.61 9.36 -4.00
CA ALA A 65 -11.50 8.42 -4.11
C ALA A 65 -10.59 8.83 -5.28
N THR A 66 -9.28 8.80 -5.05
CA THR A 66 -8.27 9.06 -6.08
C THR A 66 -7.10 8.11 -5.87
N LEU A 67 -6.75 7.32 -6.90
CA LEU A 67 -5.55 6.49 -6.88
C LEU A 67 -4.32 7.36 -7.04
N LEU A 68 -3.37 7.24 -6.11
CA LEU A 68 -2.14 8.01 -6.08
C LEU A 68 -0.93 7.10 -5.87
N PRO A 69 0.18 7.30 -6.59
CA PRO A 69 1.48 6.79 -6.19
C PRO A 69 1.86 7.34 -4.81
N VAL A 70 2.36 6.47 -3.93
CA VAL A 70 2.61 6.84 -2.54
C VAL A 70 4.01 6.45 -2.08
N ILE A 71 4.57 7.23 -1.15
CA ILE A 71 5.75 6.87 -0.37
C ILE A 71 5.37 6.93 1.09
N TRP A 72 5.57 5.84 1.82
CA TRP A 72 5.34 5.78 3.25
C TRP A 72 6.66 5.74 4.03
N THR A 73 6.97 6.82 4.76
CA THR A 73 8.20 6.95 5.57
C THR A 73 7.86 7.40 6.98
N GLY A 74 8.30 6.65 7.98
CA GLY A 74 7.93 6.94 9.38
C GLY A 74 6.41 6.90 9.56
N ASP A 75 5.85 8.00 10.05
CA ASP A 75 4.41 8.15 10.29
C ASP A 75 3.70 8.94 9.18
N VAL A 76 4.37 9.17 8.05
CA VAL A 76 3.89 10.04 6.99
C VAL A 76 3.83 9.31 5.67
N VAL A 77 2.69 9.41 4.98
CA VAL A 77 2.57 9.04 3.57
C VAL A 77 2.53 10.32 2.74
N ARG A 78 3.36 10.38 1.69
CA ARG A 78 3.39 11.48 0.73
C ARG A 78 2.94 11.01 -0.64
N ALA A 79 2.14 11.85 -1.28
CA ALA A 79 1.64 11.65 -2.64
C ALA A 79 1.53 13.00 -3.35
N HIS A 80 1.17 12.98 -4.62
CA HIS A 80 0.71 14.15 -5.34
C HIS A 80 -0.38 13.76 -6.33
N MET A 81 -1.21 14.71 -6.71
CA MET A 81 -2.23 14.54 -7.75
C MET A 81 -2.18 15.68 -8.77
N ALA A 82 -2.76 15.45 -9.92
CA ALA A 82 -2.88 16.50 -10.94
C ALA A 82 -3.74 17.66 -10.42
N ARG A 83 -3.30 18.90 -10.59
CA ARG A 83 -4.04 20.09 -10.18
C ARG A 83 -5.45 20.19 -10.76
N PRO A 84 -5.74 19.73 -11.98
CA PRO A 84 -7.12 19.69 -12.50
C PRO A 84 -8.05 18.69 -11.78
N ASN A 85 -7.51 17.76 -10.98
CA ASN A 85 -8.35 16.87 -10.16
C ASN A 85 -8.98 17.69 -9.02
N PRO A 86 -10.31 17.82 -8.94
CA PRO A 86 -10.95 18.66 -7.93
C PRO A 86 -10.84 18.14 -6.50
N HIS A 87 -10.45 16.88 -6.30
CA HIS A 87 -10.42 16.23 -4.98
C HIS A 87 -9.58 17.02 -3.96
N TRP A 88 -8.41 17.54 -4.34
CA TRP A 88 -7.54 18.28 -3.43
C TRP A 88 -8.20 19.56 -2.87
N ALA A 89 -9.04 20.22 -3.66
CA ALA A 89 -9.72 21.43 -3.24
C ALA A 89 -10.82 21.18 -2.19
N GLU A 90 -11.25 19.91 -2.05
CA GLU A 90 -12.22 19.45 -1.06
C GLU A 90 -11.52 18.89 0.21
N ILE A 91 -10.20 19.04 0.36
CA ILE A 91 -9.41 18.57 1.50
C ILE A 91 -8.93 19.78 2.33
N PRO A 92 -9.71 20.29 3.29
CA PRO A 92 -9.20 21.20 4.32
C PRO A 92 -8.07 20.56 5.14
N ASP A 93 -7.22 21.37 5.76
CA ASP A 93 -6.15 20.88 6.61
C ASP A 93 -6.68 19.96 7.73
N ASN A 94 -5.95 18.87 7.97
CA ASN A 94 -6.30 17.84 8.93
C ASN A 94 -7.63 17.10 8.61
N THR A 95 -8.01 17.01 7.35
CA THR A 95 -9.16 16.21 6.93
C THR A 95 -8.93 14.73 7.25
N PRO A 96 -9.88 14.05 7.94
CA PRO A 96 -9.81 12.60 8.11
C PRO A 96 -9.72 11.88 6.77
N ALA A 97 -8.73 11.00 6.63
CA ALA A 97 -8.43 10.31 5.39
C ALA A 97 -8.17 8.83 5.62
N LEU A 98 -8.49 8.04 4.61
CA LEU A 98 -8.15 6.63 4.51
C LEU A 98 -7.36 6.42 3.22
N LEU A 99 -6.18 5.81 3.32
CA LEU A 99 -5.50 5.23 2.18
C LEU A 99 -5.73 3.72 2.16
N VAL A 100 -6.22 3.22 1.04
CA VAL A 100 -6.38 1.79 0.78
C VAL A 100 -5.34 1.35 -0.23
N CYS A 101 -4.33 0.62 0.25
CA CYS A 101 -3.35 -0.03 -0.59
C CYS A 101 -3.83 -1.46 -0.86
N ALA A 102 -4.42 -1.69 -2.03
CA ALA A 102 -4.90 -2.98 -2.47
C ALA A 102 -3.75 -3.74 -3.15
N GLY A 103 -3.28 -4.80 -2.49
CA GLY A 103 -2.26 -5.68 -3.06
C GLY A 103 -2.85 -6.72 -4.03
N PRO A 104 -2.07 -7.76 -4.36
CA PRO A 104 -2.52 -8.81 -5.26
C PRO A 104 -3.76 -9.51 -4.72
N GLN A 105 -4.58 -10.01 -5.66
CA GLN A 105 -5.81 -10.70 -5.34
C GLN A 105 -6.16 -11.76 -6.40
N ALA A 106 -6.78 -12.85 -5.98
CA ALA A 106 -7.17 -13.92 -6.89
C ALA A 106 -8.35 -14.74 -6.38
N TYR A 107 -9.16 -15.23 -7.33
CA TYR A 107 -10.17 -16.25 -7.08
C TYR A 107 -9.50 -17.59 -6.78
N VAL A 108 -10.02 -18.31 -5.79
CA VAL A 108 -9.58 -19.65 -5.42
C VAL A 108 -10.68 -20.67 -5.72
N SER A 109 -10.39 -21.55 -6.68
CA SER A 109 -11.32 -22.61 -7.07
C SER A 109 -11.35 -23.74 -6.05
N PRO A 110 -12.54 -24.23 -5.66
CA PRO A 110 -12.67 -25.43 -4.85
C PRO A 110 -12.06 -26.68 -5.50
N SER A 111 -11.88 -26.67 -6.81
CA SER A 111 -11.30 -27.79 -7.55
C SER A 111 -9.82 -28.01 -7.29
N TRP A 112 -9.15 -27.03 -6.68
CA TRP A 112 -7.75 -27.14 -6.32
C TRP A 112 -7.51 -27.76 -4.95
N TYR A 113 -8.56 -27.91 -4.11
CA TYR A 113 -8.45 -28.54 -2.80
C TYR A 113 -8.46 -30.09 -2.92
N PRO A 114 -7.40 -30.81 -2.50
CA PRO A 114 -7.43 -32.26 -2.34
C PRO A 114 -8.59 -32.76 -1.47
N SER A 115 -8.89 -32.05 -0.38
CA SER A 115 -10.01 -32.36 0.54
C SER A 115 -11.38 -32.34 -0.14
N LYS A 116 -11.53 -31.75 -1.34
CA LYS A 116 -12.76 -31.87 -2.14
C LYS A 116 -13.08 -33.35 -2.48
N ARG A 117 -12.06 -34.17 -2.74
CA ARG A 117 -12.23 -35.59 -3.08
C ARG A 117 -12.58 -36.42 -1.86
N GLU A 118 -12.17 -36.00 -0.66
CA GLU A 118 -12.37 -36.71 0.58
C GLU A 118 -13.78 -36.54 1.15
N HIS A 119 -14.27 -35.30 1.20
CA HIS A 119 -15.53 -34.99 1.87
C HIS A 119 -16.43 -33.99 1.12
N GLY A 120 -15.96 -33.35 0.04
CA GLY A 120 -16.71 -32.38 -0.77
C GLY A 120 -17.10 -31.07 -0.07
N LYS A 121 -16.76 -30.88 1.22
CA LYS A 121 -17.15 -29.70 2.03
C LYS A 121 -16.22 -28.52 1.79
N VAL A 122 -16.12 -28.08 0.54
CA VAL A 122 -15.29 -26.94 0.12
C VAL A 122 -16.13 -25.96 -0.71
N VAL A 123 -15.79 -24.70 -0.61
CA VAL A 123 -16.45 -23.61 -1.33
C VAL A 123 -15.42 -22.70 -1.99
N PRO A 124 -15.79 -21.97 -3.07
CA PRO A 124 -14.91 -20.97 -3.65
C PRO A 124 -14.64 -19.85 -2.66
N THR A 125 -13.48 -19.20 -2.83
CA THR A 125 -13.12 -18.05 -2.03
C THR A 125 -12.27 -17.08 -2.85
N TRP A 126 -11.87 -15.97 -2.22
CA TRP A 126 -10.96 -14.97 -2.76
C TRP A 126 -9.78 -14.82 -1.81
N ASN A 127 -8.57 -14.94 -2.32
CA ASN A 127 -7.36 -14.58 -1.60
C ASN A 127 -6.91 -13.18 -2.02
N TYR A 128 -6.44 -12.38 -1.06
CA TYR A 128 -6.00 -11.02 -1.31
C TYR A 128 -5.16 -10.47 -0.15
N THR A 129 -4.41 -9.43 -0.44
CA THR A 129 -3.71 -8.62 0.56
C THR A 129 -4.21 -7.18 0.51
N SER A 130 -4.18 -6.49 1.63
CA SER A 130 -4.60 -5.08 1.72
C SER A 130 -3.99 -4.43 2.96
N VAL A 131 -3.58 -3.17 2.81
CA VAL A 131 -3.17 -2.30 3.93
C VAL A 131 -4.04 -1.07 3.93
N HIS A 132 -4.62 -0.75 5.09
CA HIS A 132 -5.39 0.45 5.33
C HIS A 132 -4.61 1.37 6.26
N LEU A 133 -4.39 2.60 5.83
CA LEU A 133 -3.71 3.64 6.58
C LEU A 133 -4.73 4.73 6.89
N HIS A 134 -5.06 4.90 8.16
CA HIS A 134 -5.98 5.93 8.63
C HIS A 134 -5.18 7.09 9.21
N GLY A 135 -5.61 8.30 8.95
CA GLY A 135 -4.93 9.50 9.44
C GLY A 135 -5.61 10.77 9.00
N THR A 136 -4.84 11.85 8.99
CA THR A 136 -5.30 13.16 8.56
C THR A 136 -4.51 13.65 7.38
N ALA A 137 -5.21 14.18 6.36
CA ALA A 137 -4.63 14.71 5.14
C ALA A 137 -4.40 16.21 5.22
N THR A 138 -3.27 16.66 4.66
CA THR A 138 -2.92 18.07 4.44
C THR A 138 -2.48 18.24 2.99
N VAL A 139 -2.91 19.33 2.36
CA VAL A 139 -2.55 19.68 0.99
C VAL A 139 -1.34 20.60 0.98
N HIS A 140 -0.41 20.35 0.05
CA HIS A 140 0.80 21.14 -0.14
C HIS A 140 0.85 21.75 -1.55
N ASP A 141 1.03 23.05 -1.65
CA ASP A 141 1.21 23.80 -2.90
C ASP A 141 2.57 24.51 -2.96
N ASP A 142 3.46 24.19 -2.04
CA ASP A 142 4.83 24.72 -1.99
C ASP A 142 5.72 24.03 -3.04
N PRO A 143 6.36 24.80 -3.95
CA PRO A 143 7.20 24.21 -5.00
C PRO A 143 8.42 23.44 -4.49
N GLU A 144 8.98 23.78 -3.33
CA GLU A 144 10.11 23.08 -2.73
C GLU A 144 9.66 21.71 -2.20
N TRP A 145 8.56 21.68 -1.46
CA TRP A 145 7.95 20.43 -0.99
C TRP A 145 7.59 19.48 -2.16
N LEU A 146 6.98 20.05 -3.23
CA LEU A 146 6.61 19.28 -4.42
C LEU A 146 7.85 18.72 -5.13
N ARG A 147 8.93 19.50 -5.22
CA ARG A 147 10.19 19.04 -5.83
C ARG A 147 10.80 17.87 -5.04
N ASP A 148 10.83 17.97 -3.72
CA ASP A 148 11.31 16.89 -2.85
C ASP A 148 10.46 15.63 -2.99
N GLN A 149 9.12 15.79 -3.07
CA GLN A 149 8.20 14.67 -3.26
C GLN A 149 8.41 13.96 -4.59
N ILE A 150 8.51 14.68 -5.72
CA ILE A 150 8.72 14.04 -7.02
C ILE A 150 10.11 13.42 -7.12
N ALA A 151 11.15 14.03 -6.51
CA ALA A 151 12.48 13.46 -6.47
C ALA A 151 12.48 12.13 -5.71
N ALA A 152 11.92 12.11 -4.49
CA ALA A 152 11.86 10.89 -3.69
C ALA A 152 11.06 9.77 -4.37
N LEU A 153 9.93 10.10 -5.02
CA LEU A 153 9.12 9.10 -5.75
C LEU A 153 9.86 8.59 -6.99
N THR A 154 10.58 9.44 -7.69
CA THR A 154 11.42 9.06 -8.83
C THR A 154 12.55 8.14 -8.38
N ASP A 155 13.31 8.53 -7.37
CA ASP A 155 14.43 7.74 -6.84
C ASP A 155 13.96 6.35 -6.38
N LEU A 156 12.79 6.27 -5.74
CA LEU A 156 12.19 5.01 -5.31
C LEU A 156 11.93 4.06 -6.49
N ASN A 157 11.41 4.60 -7.61
CA ASN A 157 11.00 3.79 -8.77
C ASN A 157 12.12 3.55 -9.78
N GLU A 158 13.18 4.35 -9.74
CA GLU A 158 14.30 4.25 -10.68
C GLU A 158 15.51 3.50 -10.12
N ARG A 159 15.65 3.36 -8.80
CA ARG A 159 16.83 2.85 -8.09
C ARG A 159 17.39 1.52 -8.60
N ASP A 160 16.52 0.64 -9.09
CA ASP A 160 16.90 -0.71 -9.52
C ASP A 160 17.16 -0.80 -11.05
N ARG A 161 17.10 0.34 -11.75
CA ARG A 161 17.40 0.42 -13.18
C ARG A 161 18.90 0.57 -13.42
N SER A 162 19.38 0.05 -14.54
CA SER A 162 20.81 0.18 -14.93
C SER A 162 21.25 1.63 -15.18
N HIS A 163 20.31 2.50 -15.56
CA HIS A 163 20.51 3.93 -15.78
C HIS A 163 19.31 4.66 -15.18
N PRO A 164 19.30 4.87 -13.85
CA PRO A 164 18.19 5.51 -13.17
C PRO A 164 18.05 6.96 -13.64
N TRP A 165 16.83 7.33 -14.01
CA TRP A 165 16.49 8.71 -14.33
C TRP A 165 16.36 9.53 -13.05
N GLN A 166 16.86 10.76 -13.07
CA GLN A 166 16.75 11.71 -11.97
C GLN A 166 16.03 12.99 -12.41
N VAL A 167 15.36 13.66 -11.48
CA VAL A 167 14.66 14.93 -11.77
C VAL A 167 15.62 15.98 -12.35
N THR A 168 16.90 15.92 -12.02
CA THR A 168 17.96 16.79 -12.52
C THR A 168 18.37 16.51 -13.98
N ASP A 169 17.95 15.39 -14.58
CA ASP A 169 18.23 15.09 -15.99
C ASP A 169 17.37 15.96 -16.93
N ALA A 170 16.25 16.46 -16.42
CA ALA A 170 15.40 17.39 -17.16
C ALA A 170 15.80 18.86 -16.90
N PRO A 171 15.61 19.77 -17.89
CA PRO A 171 15.84 21.20 -17.66
C PRO A 171 14.99 21.72 -16.49
N SER A 172 15.60 22.49 -15.58
CA SER A 172 14.94 23.01 -14.37
C SER A 172 13.66 23.77 -14.68
N ARG A 173 13.67 24.62 -15.73
CA ARG A 173 12.49 25.36 -16.18
C ARG A 173 11.33 24.46 -16.62
N PHE A 174 11.64 23.30 -17.21
CA PHE A 174 10.63 22.31 -17.55
C PHE A 174 10.02 21.71 -16.28
N ILE A 175 10.85 21.29 -15.32
CA ILE A 175 10.39 20.78 -14.03
C ILE A 175 9.53 21.80 -13.30
N ASP A 176 9.94 23.08 -13.24
CA ASP A 176 9.14 24.16 -12.65
C ASP A 176 7.77 24.30 -13.33
N GLY A 177 7.72 24.05 -14.64
CA GLY A 177 6.46 23.99 -15.39
C GLY A 177 5.57 22.82 -14.95
N GLN A 178 6.15 21.64 -14.77
CA GLN A 178 5.42 20.43 -14.34
C GLN A 178 4.91 20.56 -12.90
N LEU A 179 5.71 21.13 -11.99
CA LEU A 179 5.31 21.36 -10.59
C LEU A 179 4.05 22.22 -10.46
N ARG A 180 3.86 23.19 -11.33
CA ARG A 180 2.60 23.97 -11.37
C ARG A 180 1.36 23.16 -11.76
N GLY A 181 1.55 22.00 -12.38
CA GLY A 181 0.48 21.10 -12.79
C GLY A 181 0.05 20.10 -11.74
N ILE A 182 0.69 20.08 -10.57
CA ILE A 182 0.40 19.11 -9.50
C ILE A 182 0.14 19.80 -8.15
N VAL A 183 -0.41 19.03 -7.22
CA VAL A 183 -0.64 19.42 -5.82
C VAL A 183 -0.20 18.26 -4.95
N GLY A 184 0.55 18.54 -3.89
CA GLY A 184 0.99 17.55 -2.92
C GLY A 184 -0.09 17.20 -1.92
N VAL A 185 -0.06 15.96 -1.44
CA VAL A 185 -0.89 15.48 -0.34
C VAL A 185 -0.01 14.72 0.64
N GLU A 186 -0.08 15.11 1.90
CA GLU A 186 0.60 14.45 3.00
C GLU A 186 -0.46 13.88 3.95
N ILE A 187 -0.30 12.62 4.35
CA ILE A 187 -1.15 11.96 5.33
C ILE A 187 -0.32 11.64 6.57
N ASN A 188 -0.69 12.22 7.72
CA ASN A 188 -0.16 11.81 9.01
C ASN A 188 -0.90 10.54 9.43
N VAL A 189 -0.19 9.40 9.43
CA VAL A 189 -0.76 8.09 9.73
C VAL A 189 -0.89 7.92 11.24
N GLU A 190 -2.11 7.67 11.68
CA GLU A 190 -2.47 7.47 13.09
C GLU A 190 -2.70 5.99 13.42
N ARG A 191 -3.18 5.23 12.43
CA ARG A 191 -3.49 3.81 12.57
C ARG A 191 -3.24 3.06 11.27
N VAL A 192 -2.72 1.84 11.41
CA VAL A 192 -2.46 0.92 10.30
C VAL A 192 -3.17 -0.40 10.55
N GLU A 193 -3.84 -0.93 9.54
CA GLU A 193 -4.49 -2.23 9.57
C GLU A 193 -4.12 -3.03 8.32
N GLY A 194 -3.49 -4.19 8.53
CA GLY A 194 -3.08 -5.09 7.45
C GLY A 194 -3.88 -6.39 7.43
N LYS A 195 -4.15 -6.85 6.23
CA LYS A 195 -4.83 -8.12 6.00
C LYS A 195 -4.18 -8.89 4.86
N ALA A 196 -3.83 -10.15 5.14
CA ALA A 196 -3.34 -11.11 4.16
C ALA A 196 -4.19 -12.38 4.26
N LYS A 197 -5.24 -12.48 3.45
CA LYS A 197 -6.07 -13.69 3.37
C LYS A 197 -5.50 -14.59 2.29
N LEU A 198 -4.74 -15.61 2.71
CA LEU A 198 -3.92 -16.47 1.88
C LEU A 198 -4.18 -17.97 2.15
N SER A 199 -5.40 -18.31 2.54
CA SER A 199 -5.82 -19.69 2.87
C SER A 199 -5.12 -20.30 4.09
N GLN A 200 -4.61 -19.50 5.05
CA GLN A 200 -3.87 -19.95 6.23
C GLN A 200 -4.70 -20.86 7.16
N ASN A 201 -6.02 -20.84 7.02
CA ASN A 201 -6.96 -21.70 7.77
C ASN A 201 -7.18 -23.06 7.12
N ARG A 202 -6.49 -23.39 6.04
CA ARG A 202 -6.57 -24.66 5.32
C ARG A 202 -5.42 -25.59 5.70
N SER A 203 -5.58 -26.90 5.45
CA SER A 203 -4.47 -27.83 5.58
C SER A 203 -3.33 -27.50 4.61
N SER A 204 -2.11 -27.98 4.88
CA SER A 204 -0.96 -27.78 4.00
C SER A 204 -1.18 -28.35 2.61
N GLU A 205 -1.89 -29.50 2.51
CA GLU A 205 -2.23 -30.13 1.24
C GLU A 205 -3.17 -29.24 0.42
N ASP A 206 -4.19 -28.68 1.05
CA ASP A 206 -5.14 -27.76 0.40
C ASP A 206 -4.43 -26.46 -0.02
N GLN A 207 -3.54 -25.91 0.84
CA GLN A 207 -2.75 -24.73 0.49
C GLN A 207 -1.85 -24.97 -0.73
N ASN A 208 -1.15 -26.11 -0.76
CA ASN A 208 -0.30 -26.51 -1.89
C ASN A 208 -1.14 -26.66 -3.19
N GLY A 209 -2.31 -27.30 -3.09
CA GLY A 209 -3.23 -27.41 -4.22
C GLY A 209 -3.68 -26.05 -4.78
N VAL A 210 -3.92 -25.07 -3.89
CA VAL A 210 -4.24 -23.69 -4.30
C VAL A 210 -3.05 -23.01 -4.95
N ILE A 211 -1.83 -23.11 -4.38
CA ILE A 211 -0.60 -22.55 -4.94
C ILE A 211 -0.35 -23.07 -6.36
N ASP A 212 -0.49 -24.39 -6.55
CA ASP A 212 -0.34 -25.03 -7.86
C ASP A 212 -1.42 -24.61 -8.84
N GLY A 213 -2.67 -24.48 -8.39
CA GLY A 213 -3.78 -24.00 -9.18
C GLY A 213 -3.56 -22.57 -9.67
N LEU A 214 -3.23 -21.66 -8.76
CA LEU A 214 -2.94 -20.25 -9.05
C LEU A 214 -1.73 -20.09 -9.98
N GLY A 215 -0.68 -20.92 -9.81
CA GLY A 215 0.51 -20.89 -10.67
C GLY A 215 0.24 -21.22 -12.14
N ARG A 216 -0.88 -21.90 -12.43
CA ARG A 216 -1.34 -22.24 -13.80
C ARG A 216 -2.32 -21.22 -14.38
N GLU A 217 -2.85 -20.32 -13.53
CA GLU A 217 -3.79 -19.31 -13.99
C GLU A 217 -3.08 -18.21 -14.81
N THR A 218 -3.82 -17.68 -15.79
CA THR A 218 -3.37 -16.56 -16.62
C THR A 218 -3.93 -15.22 -16.16
N ARG A 219 -4.85 -15.23 -15.18
CA ARG A 219 -5.44 -14.01 -14.63
C ARG A 219 -4.40 -13.20 -13.86
N SER A 220 -4.48 -11.87 -14.03
CA SER A 220 -3.64 -10.93 -13.27
C SER A 220 -3.77 -11.17 -11.77
N GLY A 221 -2.64 -11.07 -11.04
CA GLY A 221 -2.57 -11.26 -9.58
C GLY A 221 -2.54 -12.72 -9.10
N ALA A 222 -2.87 -13.70 -9.95
CA ALA A 222 -2.92 -15.10 -9.52
C ALA A 222 -1.54 -15.63 -9.09
N ARG A 223 -0.51 -15.34 -9.88
CA ARG A 223 0.88 -15.75 -9.56
C ARG A 223 1.40 -15.03 -8.32
N ASP A 224 1.10 -13.74 -8.20
CA ASP A 224 1.53 -12.93 -7.05
C ASP A 224 0.90 -13.47 -5.74
N ILE A 225 -0.37 -13.90 -5.78
CA ILE A 225 -1.00 -14.59 -4.64
C ILE A 225 -0.36 -15.95 -4.37
N ALA A 226 0.00 -16.73 -5.40
CA ALA A 226 0.70 -17.98 -5.19
C ALA A 226 2.06 -17.78 -4.50
N ASP A 227 2.79 -16.72 -4.88
CA ASP A 227 4.08 -16.37 -4.28
C ASP A 227 3.90 -15.86 -2.84
N ALA A 228 2.91 -15.00 -2.58
CA ALA A 228 2.55 -14.55 -1.24
C ALA A 228 2.16 -15.73 -0.32
N MET A 229 1.44 -16.74 -0.85
CA MET A 229 1.10 -17.95 -0.09
C MET A 229 2.34 -18.78 0.25
N ARG A 230 3.32 -18.92 -0.67
CA ARG A 230 4.59 -19.62 -0.40
C ARG A 230 5.38 -18.95 0.71
N VAL A 231 5.48 -17.61 0.68
CA VAL A 231 6.15 -16.84 1.73
C VAL A 231 5.44 -17.05 3.08
N ALA A 232 4.12 -16.93 3.11
CA ALA A 232 3.33 -17.09 4.34
C ALA A 232 3.35 -18.52 4.92
N ALA A 233 3.58 -19.56 4.09
CA ALA A 233 3.69 -20.94 4.52
C ALA A 233 5.07 -21.29 5.09
N THR A 234 6.08 -20.45 4.89
CA THR A 234 7.44 -20.66 5.42
C THR A 234 7.49 -20.18 6.86
N PRO A 235 7.84 -21.05 7.86
CA PRO A 235 7.96 -20.60 9.24
C PRO A 235 8.99 -19.48 9.35
N ALA A 236 8.68 -18.44 10.12
CA ALA A 236 9.67 -17.44 10.51
C ALA A 236 10.83 -18.15 11.25
N ARG A 237 12.06 -17.96 10.76
CA ARG A 237 13.27 -18.51 11.38
C ARG A 237 13.62 -17.73 12.65
#